data_577ca58ae19b6f6cf03359a7f89363d1
#
_entry.id   577ca58ae19b6f6cf03359a7f89363d1
#
_cell.length_a   1.000
_cell.length_b   1.000
_cell.length_c   1.000
_cell.angle_alpha   90.00
_cell.angle_beta   90.00
_cell.angle_gamma   90.00
#
_symmetry.space_group_name_H-M   'P 1'
#
loop_
_entity.id
_entity.type
_entity.pdbx_description
1 polymer ?
#
loop_
_entity_poly.entity_id
_entity_poly.type
_entity_poly.pdbx_seq_one_letter_code
_entity_poly.pdbx_strand_id
1 'polypeptide(L)'
;DGKNFKTLAFSQVRMSIYFNDSDYEWEKIADGTAGDILRMTDQMNAYPTRLGMYTNYKTLTPISDYAYVYEQNYGSSVTLAYNGKINRSRGCYVMDITGYMQQLWNSYMEAKADAGGEVANIDWDKVKNRSVYIGPEAYSLYTTSFGVLQGMPTQAGTAEPNNAPIRFSMAYNLIK
;
A
#
# COMPACT_ATOMS: atom_id res chain seq x y z
N ASP A 1 -21.99 20.19 -2.46
CA ASP A 1 -22.89 19.68 -3.50
C ASP A 1 -22.17 18.69 -4.42
N GLY A 2 -21.92 17.48 -3.93
CA GLY A 2 -21.29 16.40 -4.71
C GLY A 2 -22.19 15.75 -5.78
N LYS A 3 -23.36 16.32 -6.05
CA LYS A 3 -24.36 15.71 -6.93
C LYS A 3 -24.10 15.84 -8.43
N ASN A 4 -23.13 16.68 -8.84
CA ASN A 4 -22.92 17.01 -10.26
C ASN A 4 -21.55 16.61 -10.81
N PHE A 5 -20.77 15.77 -10.13
CA PHE A 5 -19.52 15.29 -10.70
C PHE A 5 -19.74 13.97 -11.45
N LYS A 6 -19.03 13.80 -12.55
CA LYS A 6 -19.10 12.60 -13.39
C LYS A 6 -18.13 11.52 -12.92
N THR A 7 -16.94 11.92 -12.50
CA THR A 7 -15.91 10.99 -12.05
C THR A 7 -14.86 11.67 -11.15
N LEU A 8 -13.91 10.88 -10.67
CA LEU A 8 -12.75 11.33 -9.90
C LEU A 8 -11.47 11.19 -10.74
N ALA A 9 -10.56 12.14 -10.58
CA ALA A 9 -9.16 11.99 -10.98
C ALA A 9 -8.28 12.05 -9.73
N PHE A 10 -7.57 10.97 -9.45
CA PHE A 10 -6.64 10.93 -8.34
C PHE A 10 -5.34 11.66 -8.70
N SER A 11 -4.98 12.64 -7.90
CA SER A 11 -3.69 13.34 -8.02
C SER A 11 -2.60 12.62 -7.25
N GLN A 12 -2.96 11.98 -6.13
CA GLN A 12 -2.06 11.18 -5.32
C GLN A 12 -2.84 10.23 -4.43
N VAL A 13 -2.41 8.97 -4.39
CA VAL A 13 -2.89 7.98 -3.41
C VAL A 13 -1.68 7.29 -2.80
N ARG A 14 -1.49 7.50 -1.50
CA ARG A 14 -0.45 6.83 -0.73
C ARG A 14 -1.06 5.83 0.22
N MET A 15 -0.50 4.64 0.25
CA MET A 15 -0.79 3.60 1.21
C MET A 15 0.41 3.43 2.14
N SER A 16 0.14 3.41 3.45
CA SER A 16 1.14 3.10 4.47
C SER A 16 0.74 1.83 5.20
N ILE A 17 1.68 0.90 5.36
CA ILE A 17 1.49 -0.35 6.10
C ILE A 17 2.43 -0.33 7.29
N TYR A 18 1.87 -0.37 8.49
CA TYR A 18 2.63 -0.24 9.73
C TYR A 18 3.12 -1.58 10.24
N PHE A 19 4.26 -1.55 10.92
CA PHE A 19 4.77 -2.69 11.68
C PHE A 19 3.93 -2.91 12.94
N ASN A 20 4.06 -4.11 13.50
CA ASN A 20 3.46 -4.39 14.79
C ASN A 20 4.25 -3.65 15.89
N ASP A 21 3.59 -2.71 16.58
CA ASP A 21 4.21 -1.87 17.62
C ASP A 21 4.68 -2.68 18.83
N SER A 22 4.10 -3.87 19.08
CA SER A 22 4.53 -4.72 20.20
C SER A 22 5.97 -5.22 20.07
N ASP A 23 6.49 -5.29 18.84
CA ASP A 23 7.84 -5.76 18.55
C ASP A 23 8.86 -4.61 18.43
N TYR A 24 8.36 -3.36 18.32
CA TYR A 24 9.17 -2.17 18.08
C TYR A 24 8.72 -1.04 19.00
N GLU A 25 9.50 -0.76 19.98
CA GLU A 25 9.30 0.40 20.84
C GLU A 25 9.81 1.68 20.13
N TRP A 26 9.08 2.08 19.07
CA TRP A 26 9.44 3.22 18.22
C TRP A 26 9.67 4.51 18.99
N GLU A 27 8.91 4.74 20.04
CA GLU A 27 9.06 5.90 20.91
C GLU A 27 10.42 5.91 21.60
N LYS A 28 10.88 4.75 22.06
CA LYS A 28 12.21 4.62 22.68
C LYS A 28 13.36 4.79 21.70
N ILE A 29 13.16 4.49 20.41
CA ILE A 29 14.18 4.80 19.38
C ILE A 29 14.31 6.29 19.21
N ALA A 30 13.21 7.04 19.16
CA ALA A 30 13.20 8.49 19.04
C ALA A 30 13.93 9.13 20.24
N ASP A 31 13.81 8.54 21.42
CA ASP A 31 14.45 9.01 22.65
C ASP A 31 15.94 8.64 22.80
N GLY A 32 16.49 7.86 21.87
CA GLY A 32 17.94 7.64 21.77
C GLY A 32 18.56 6.70 22.79
N THR A 33 17.80 5.77 23.36
CA THR A 33 18.33 4.77 24.30
C THR A 33 19.15 3.72 23.54
N ALA A 34 20.47 3.76 23.65
CA ALA A 34 21.42 3.06 22.77
C ALA A 34 21.24 1.53 22.68
N GLY A 35 20.79 0.87 23.75
CA GLY A 35 20.56 -0.58 23.76
C GLY A 35 19.39 -1.01 22.87
N ASP A 36 18.35 -0.19 22.81
CA ASP A 36 17.16 -0.46 22.00
C ASP A 36 17.43 -0.18 20.52
N ILE A 37 18.26 0.82 20.21
CA ILE A 37 18.67 1.13 18.83
C ILE A 37 19.38 -0.04 18.18
N LEU A 38 20.29 -0.71 18.87
CA LEU A 38 21.03 -1.86 18.31
C LEU A 38 20.10 -3.04 18.03
N ARG A 39 19.25 -3.41 18.98
CA ARG A 39 18.29 -4.50 18.83
C ARG A 39 17.33 -4.26 17.67
N MET A 40 16.86 -3.03 17.53
CA MET A 40 15.93 -2.65 16.48
C MET A 40 16.61 -2.54 15.11
N THR A 41 17.87 -2.13 15.06
CA THR A 41 18.64 -2.16 13.81
C THR A 41 18.78 -3.58 13.29
N ASP A 42 19.05 -4.54 14.14
CA ASP A 42 19.14 -5.95 13.76
C ASP A 42 17.81 -6.51 13.30
N GLN A 43 16.73 -6.23 14.02
CA GLN A 43 15.39 -6.63 13.62
C GLN A 43 14.96 -5.99 12.29
N MET A 44 15.21 -4.68 12.13
CA MET A 44 14.89 -3.98 10.88
C MET A 44 15.72 -4.46 9.69
N ASN A 45 16.94 -4.93 9.90
CA ASN A 45 17.74 -5.50 8.83
C ASN A 45 17.19 -6.85 8.35
N ALA A 46 16.36 -7.53 9.16
CA ALA A 46 15.66 -8.73 8.77
C ALA A 46 14.42 -8.44 7.90
N TYR A 47 13.87 -7.21 7.94
CA TYR A 47 12.71 -6.85 7.13
C TYR A 47 13.07 -6.66 5.65
N PRO A 48 12.16 -7.02 4.74
CA PRO A 48 12.33 -6.69 3.33
C PRO A 48 12.59 -5.19 3.15
N THR A 49 13.58 -4.84 2.35
CA THR A 49 13.91 -3.44 2.09
C THR A 49 12.82 -2.70 1.33
N ARG A 50 12.06 -3.46 0.53
CA ARG A 50 10.92 -2.96 -0.25
C ARG A 50 9.83 -4.01 -0.34
N LEU A 51 8.57 -3.56 -0.33
CA LEU A 51 7.41 -4.39 -0.65
C LEU A 51 6.96 -4.10 -2.08
N GLY A 52 6.60 -5.16 -2.81
CA GLY A 52 5.92 -5.13 -4.08
C GLY A 52 4.42 -5.33 -3.93
N MET A 53 3.64 -4.84 -4.89
CA MET A 53 2.21 -5.08 -4.99
C MET A 53 1.88 -5.78 -6.32
N TYR A 54 1.08 -6.82 -6.23
CA TYR A 54 0.78 -7.72 -7.34
C TYR A 54 -0.73 -7.95 -7.47
N THR A 55 -1.24 -7.98 -8.70
CA THR A 55 -2.62 -8.35 -8.99
C THR A 55 -2.81 -9.86 -9.07
N ASN A 56 -1.72 -10.60 -9.24
CA ASN A 56 -1.71 -12.05 -9.24
C ASN A 56 -0.46 -12.56 -8.53
N TYR A 57 -0.65 -13.31 -7.44
CA TYR A 57 0.46 -13.83 -6.63
C TYR A 57 1.17 -15.04 -7.26
N LYS A 58 0.49 -15.80 -8.13
CA LYS A 58 1.09 -16.99 -8.78
C LYS A 58 2.05 -16.59 -9.89
N THR A 59 1.69 -15.55 -10.63
CA THR A 59 2.50 -15.04 -11.75
C THR A 59 3.32 -13.82 -11.36
N LEU A 60 3.16 -13.32 -10.13
CA LEU A 60 3.77 -12.07 -9.65
C LEU A 60 3.53 -10.91 -10.62
N THR A 61 2.29 -10.82 -11.15
CA THR A 61 1.92 -9.72 -12.05
C THR A 61 1.81 -8.42 -11.24
N PRO A 62 2.71 -7.45 -11.42
CA PRO A 62 2.72 -6.24 -10.61
C PRO A 62 1.54 -5.32 -10.95
N ILE A 63 1.18 -4.43 -10.00
CA ILE A 63 0.32 -3.28 -10.31
C ILE A 63 1.07 -2.30 -11.23
N SER A 64 0.33 -1.42 -11.92
CA SER A 64 0.93 -0.47 -12.86
C SER A 64 2.03 0.39 -12.26
N ASP A 65 1.82 0.89 -11.04
CA ASP A 65 2.79 1.75 -10.36
C ASP A 65 4.07 1.00 -10.00
N TYR A 66 3.94 -0.25 -9.56
CA TYR A 66 5.09 -1.10 -9.21
C TYR A 66 5.78 -1.69 -10.45
N ALA A 67 5.03 -1.99 -11.51
CA ALA A 67 5.62 -2.44 -12.79
C ALA A 67 6.63 -1.43 -13.34
N TYR A 68 6.28 -0.14 -13.26
CA TYR A 68 7.20 0.91 -13.66
C TYR A 68 8.50 0.91 -12.84
N VAL A 69 8.39 0.71 -11.51
CA VAL A 69 9.56 0.57 -10.62
C VAL A 69 10.39 -0.65 -11.00
N TYR A 70 9.73 -1.77 -11.22
CA TYR A 70 10.38 -3.04 -11.50
C TYR A 70 11.16 -3.02 -12.82
N GLU A 71 10.56 -2.48 -13.87
CA GLU A 71 11.15 -2.45 -15.21
C GLU A 71 12.24 -1.38 -15.36
N GLN A 72 12.04 -0.20 -14.77
CA GLN A 72 12.93 0.94 -14.95
C GLN A 72 14.09 0.99 -13.96
N ASN A 73 14.01 0.29 -12.84
CA ASN A 73 15.02 0.37 -11.78
C ASN A 73 15.88 -0.86 -11.60
N TYR A 74 16.04 -1.64 -12.61
CA TYR A 74 16.98 -2.74 -12.55
C TYR A 74 18.40 -2.18 -12.31
N GLY A 75 18.76 -2.05 -11.02
CA GLY A 75 20.06 -1.53 -10.59
C GLY A 75 20.20 -0.01 -10.52
N SER A 76 19.12 0.75 -10.67
CA SER A 76 19.16 2.21 -10.61
C SER A 76 18.71 2.73 -9.23
N SER A 77 19.35 3.81 -8.77
CA SER A 77 19.02 4.53 -7.54
C SER A 77 17.86 5.53 -7.70
N VAL A 78 17.17 5.54 -8.83
CA VAL A 78 16.08 6.49 -9.07
C VAL A 78 14.93 6.21 -8.14
N THR A 79 14.52 7.23 -7.39
CA THR A 79 13.31 7.18 -6.55
C THR A 79 12.10 7.31 -7.44
N LEU A 80 11.39 6.22 -7.65
CA LEU A 80 10.14 6.23 -8.37
C LEU A 80 8.99 6.58 -7.43
N ALA A 81 7.88 7.04 -8.00
CA ALA A 81 6.70 7.46 -7.27
C ALA A 81 6.17 6.35 -6.32
N TYR A 82 6.16 5.09 -6.79
CA TYR A 82 5.73 3.94 -5.98
C TYR A 82 6.47 3.85 -4.66
N ASN A 83 7.78 4.04 -4.63
CA ASN A 83 8.68 3.89 -3.50
C ASN A 83 8.66 2.48 -2.88
N GLY A 84 7.66 2.15 -2.05
CA GLY A 84 7.51 0.83 -1.39
C GLY A 84 8.61 0.47 -0.38
N LYS A 85 9.58 1.36 -0.15
CA LYS A 85 10.72 1.12 0.77
C LYS A 85 10.28 1.24 2.22
N ILE A 86 11.04 0.56 3.06
CA ILE A 86 10.91 0.67 4.51
C ILE A 86 11.22 2.11 4.96
N ASN A 87 10.30 2.69 5.69
CA ASN A 87 10.50 3.97 6.38
C ASN A 87 10.71 3.70 7.87
N ARG A 88 11.96 3.64 8.27
CA ARG A 88 12.37 3.28 9.63
C ARG A 88 11.93 4.31 10.66
N SER A 89 11.93 5.61 10.31
CA SER A 89 11.52 6.67 11.23
C SER A 89 10.02 6.71 11.51
N ARG A 90 9.21 6.09 10.64
CA ARG A 90 7.75 6.01 10.78
C ARG A 90 7.24 4.63 11.12
N GLY A 91 8.09 3.63 11.15
CA GLY A 91 7.70 2.25 11.41
C GLY A 91 6.74 1.67 10.38
N CYS A 92 6.93 1.99 9.10
CA CYS A 92 6.01 1.54 8.05
C CYS A 92 6.69 1.44 6.69
N TYR A 93 5.98 0.78 5.76
CA TYR A 93 6.23 0.90 4.34
C TYR A 93 5.27 1.93 3.75
N VAL A 94 5.75 2.75 2.83
CA VAL A 94 4.93 3.75 2.13
C VAL A 94 4.99 3.49 0.63
N MET A 95 3.82 3.36 0.01
CA MET A 95 3.67 3.09 -1.42
C MET A 95 2.75 4.13 -2.04
N ASP A 96 3.16 4.71 -3.16
CA ASP A 96 2.29 5.50 -4.02
C ASP A 96 1.60 4.55 -5.02
N ILE A 97 0.29 4.49 -4.97
CA ILE A 97 -0.56 3.59 -5.75
C ILE A 97 -1.60 4.36 -6.58
N THR A 98 -1.24 5.56 -6.99
CA THR A 98 -2.15 6.48 -7.66
C THR A 98 -2.69 5.90 -8.97
N GLY A 99 -1.84 5.30 -9.78
CA GLY A 99 -2.24 4.69 -11.06
C GLY A 99 -3.15 3.48 -10.86
N TYR A 100 -2.82 2.61 -9.91
CA TYR A 100 -3.66 1.46 -9.56
C TYR A 100 -5.06 1.91 -9.08
N MET A 101 -5.12 2.89 -8.18
CA MET A 101 -6.40 3.40 -7.69
C MET A 101 -7.23 4.07 -8.79
N GLN A 102 -6.58 4.77 -9.73
CA GLN A 102 -7.30 5.34 -10.88
C GLN A 102 -7.88 4.24 -11.78
N GLN A 103 -7.11 3.18 -12.05
CA GLN A 103 -7.59 2.05 -12.85
C GLN A 103 -8.75 1.31 -12.17
N LEU A 104 -8.64 1.08 -10.86
CA LEU A 104 -9.69 0.46 -10.06
C LEU A 104 -10.97 1.30 -10.09
N TRP A 105 -10.84 2.62 -9.91
CA TRP A 105 -11.95 3.56 -9.97
C TRP A 105 -12.63 3.57 -11.35
N ASN A 106 -11.85 3.61 -12.42
CA ASN A 106 -12.38 3.59 -13.77
C ASN A 106 -13.17 2.29 -14.04
N SER A 107 -12.61 1.14 -13.66
CA SER A 107 -13.28 -0.15 -13.79
C SER A 107 -14.58 -0.24 -12.96
N TYR A 108 -14.58 0.35 -11.76
CA TYR A 108 -15.79 0.48 -10.95
C TYR A 108 -16.85 1.35 -11.65
N MET A 109 -16.45 2.50 -12.22
CA MET A 109 -17.39 3.40 -12.92
C MET A 109 -17.98 2.77 -14.17
N GLU A 110 -17.20 1.97 -14.91
CA GLU A 110 -17.69 1.18 -16.05
C GLU A 110 -18.74 0.16 -15.59
N ALA A 111 -18.42 -0.64 -14.56
CA ALA A 111 -19.36 -1.63 -14.02
C ALA A 111 -20.64 -0.97 -13.45
N LYS A 112 -20.52 0.20 -12.86
CA LYS A 112 -21.66 0.99 -12.38
C LYS A 112 -22.52 1.51 -13.53
N ALA A 113 -21.92 1.97 -14.61
CA ALA A 113 -22.65 2.41 -15.80
C ALA A 113 -23.43 1.24 -16.43
N ASP A 114 -22.81 0.06 -16.56
CA ASP A 114 -23.47 -1.16 -17.02
C ASP A 114 -24.66 -1.58 -16.14
N ALA A 115 -24.60 -1.27 -14.86
CA ALA A 115 -25.68 -1.51 -13.89
C ALA A 115 -26.77 -0.42 -13.87
N GLY A 116 -26.78 0.47 -14.87
CA GLY A 116 -27.73 1.58 -14.94
C GLY A 116 -27.53 2.67 -13.87
N GLY A 117 -26.34 2.73 -13.28
CA GLY A 117 -25.98 3.70 -12.24
C GLY A 117 -26.29 3.23 -10.81
N GLU A 118 -27.01 2.13 -10.64
CA GLU A 118 -27.43 1.61 -9.33
C GLU A 118 -26.36 0.71 -8.73
N VAL A 119 -25.82 1.11 -7.56
CA VAL A 119 -24.73 0.37 -6.88
C VAL A 119 -25.15 -1.05 -6.50
N ALA A 120 -26.43 -1.25 -6.13
CA ALA A 120 -26.96 -2.55 -5.75
C ALA A 120 -26.93 -3.58 -6.89
N ASN A 121 -26.92 -3.12 -8.14
CA ASN A 121 -26.96 -3.96 -9.33
C ASN A 121 -25.57 -4.19 -9.96
N ILE A 122 -24.50 -3.67 -9.34
CA ILE A 122 -23.15 -3.83 -9.88
C ILE A 122 -22.74 -5.30 -9.87
N ASP A 123 -22.36 -5.80 -11.03
CA ASP A 123 -21.63 -7.05 -11.15
C ASP A 123 -20.17 -6.82 -10.74
N TRP A 124 -19.86 -7.18 -9.51
CA TRP A 124 -18.53 -6.96 -8.92
C TRP A 124 -17.43 -7.77 -9.61
N ASP A 125 -17.75 -8.83 -10.34
CA ASP A 125 -16.75 -9.61 -11.08
C ASP A 125 -16.23 -8.87 -12.31
N LYS A 126 -16.96 -7.87 -12.78
CA LYS A 126 -16.53 -6.95 -13.83
C LYS A 126 -15.54 -5.89 -13.33
N VAL A 127 -15.50 -5.61 -12.04
CA VAL A 127 -14.54 -4.67 -11.46
C VAL A 127 -13.18 -5.34 -11.36
N LYS A 128 -12.26 -4.97 -12.25
CA LYS A 128 -10.93 -5.60 -12.38
C LYS A 128 -10.01 -5.22 -11.22
N ASN A 129 -9.11 -6.14 -10.87
CA ASN A 129 -8.02 -5.92 -9.92
C ASN A 129 -8.49 -5.45 -8.52
N ARG A 130 -9.63 -5.92 -8.05
CA ARG A 130 -10.18 -5.60 -6.72
C ARG A 130 -9.30 -6.06 -5.56
N SER A 131 -8.45 -7.03 -5.79
CA SER A 131 -7.57 -7.60 -4.78
C SER A 131 -6.13 -7.42 -5.20
N VAL A 132 -5.30 -7.09 -4.24
CA VAL A 132 -3.85 -7.03 -4.41
C VAL A 132 -3.17 -7.90 -3.37
N TYR A 133 -2.03 -8.42 -3.76
CA TYR A 133 -1.14 -9.20 -2.91
C TYR A 133 0.09 -8.35 -2.63
N ILE A 134 0.49 -8.30 -1.39
CA ILE A 134 1.67 -7.56 -0.95
C ILE A 134 2.72 -8.58 -0.55
N GLY A 135 3.90 -8.42 -1.08
CA GLY A 135 5.01 -9.31 -0.80
C GLY A 135 6.35 -8.61 -0.90
N PRO A 136 7.43 -9.27 -0.51
CA PRO A 136 8.77 -8.72 -0.70
C PRO A 136 9.05 -8.50 -2.19
N GLU A 137 9.90 -7.55 -2.49
CA GLU A 137 10.45 -7.34 -3.84
C GLU A 137 11.11 -8.64 -4.35
N ALA A 138 11.04 -8.87 -5.66
CA ALA A 138 11.50 -10.13 -6.26
C ALA A 138 12.93 -10.54 -5.87
N TYR A 139 13.81 -9.57 -5.67
CA TYR A 139 15.18 -9.85 -5.18
C TYR A 139 15.22 -10.37 -3.74
N SER A 140 14.28 -9.92 -2.92
CA SER A 140 14.19 -10.34 -1.52
C SER A 140 13.67 -11.78 -1.36
N LEU A 141 13.18 -12.40 -2.43
CA LEU A 141 12.76 -13.81 -2.41
C LEU A 141 13.92 -14.78 -2.15
N TYR A 142 15.14 -14.35 -2.39
CA TYR A 142 16.36 -15.14 -2.14
C TYR A 142 17.03 -14.81 -0.80
N THR A 143 16.42 -13.97 -0.01
CA THR A 143 16.92 -13.59 1.32
C THR A 143 16.07 -14.22 2.42
N THR A 144 16.61 -14.35 3.61
CA THR A 144 15.88 -14.77 4.81
C THR A 144 15.13 -13.62 5.48
N SER A 145 14.81 -12.57 4.72
CA SER A 145 14.10 -11.43 5.25
C SER A 145 12.69 -11.80 5.69
N PHE A 146 12.32 -11.38 6.87
CA PHE A 146 10.96 -11.52 7.39
C PHE A 146 10.57 -10.26 8.15
N GLY A 147 9.28 -10.06 8.35
CA GLY A 147 8.77 -8.95 9.13
C GLY A 147 7.37 -9.21 9.63
N VAL A 148 7.03 -8.61 10.75
CA VAL A 148 5.69 -8.67 11.33
C VAL A 148 5.01 -7.34 11.08
N LEU A 149 3.93 -7.37 10.31
CA LEU A 149 3.09 -6.19 10.05
C LEU A 149 1.91 -6.19 11.02
N GLN A 150 1.44 -5.02 11.35
CA GLN A 150 0.24 -4.87 12.16
C GLN A 150 -0.95 -5.44 11.40
N GLY A 151 -1.66 -6.41 12.01
CA GLY A 151 -2.86 -7.01 11.44
C GLY A 151 -4.10 -6.14 11.61
N MET A 152 -5.14 -6.44 10.83
CA MET A 152 -6.45 -5.80 11.02
C MET A 152 -7.04 -6.26 12.37
N PRO A 153 -7.67 -5.37 13.15
CA PRO A 153 -8.34 -5.75 14.38
C PRO A 153 -9.45 -6.75 14.06
N THR A 154 -9.58 -7.77 14.90
CA THR A 154 -10.57 -8.85 14.75
C THR A 154 -12.01 -8.40 15.04
N GLN A 155 -12.19 -7.25 15.71
CA GLN A 155 -13.49 -6.68 16.01
C GLN A 155 -13.67 -5.36 15.27
N ALA A 156 -14.75 -5.27 14.48
CA ALA A 156 -15.15 -4.03 13.83
C ALA A 156 -15.43 -2.95 14.89
N GLY A 157 -14.87 -1.77 14.70
CA GLY A 157 -15.09 -0.61 15.58
C GLY A 157 -14.07 -0.44 16.71
N THR A 158 -13.12 -1.34 16.90
CA THR A 158 -12.07 -1.20 17.93
C THR A 158 -10.78 -0.52 17.43
N ALA A 159 -10.66 -0.29 16.13
CA ALA A 159 -9.51 0.43 15.58
C ALA A 159 -9.69 1.93 15.76
N GLU A 160 -8.85 2.54 16.58
CA GLU A 160 -8.68 3.99 16.55
C GLU A 160 -8.24 4.42 15.15
N PRO A 161 -8.82 5.48 14.56
CA PRO A 161 -8.49 5.93 13.19
C PRO A 161 -6.99 6.18 12.97
N ASN A 162 -6.28 6.56 14.03
CA ASN A 162 -4.85 6.82 13.99
C ASN A 162 -3.98 5.56 14.19
N ASN A 163 -4.57 4.44 14.58
CA ASN A 163 -3.88 3.17 14.81
C ASN A 163 -4.27 2.10 13.78
N ALA A 164 -4.87 2.49 12.66
CA ALA A 164 -5.17 1.56 11.59
C ALA A 164 -3.87 0.98 11.01
N PRO A 165 -3.78 -0.37 10.83
CA PRO A 165 -2.59 -1.04 10.32
C PRO A 165 -2.26 -0.65 8.88
N ILE A 166 -3.27 -0.30 8.11
CA ILE A 166 -3.14 0.22 6.75
C ILE A 166 -3.85 1.57 6.71
N ARG A 167 -3.12 2.59 6.27
CA ARG A 167 -3.65 3.95 6.14
C ARG A 167 -3.54 4.42 4.70
N PHE A 168 -4.58 5.12 4.25
CA PHE A 168 -4.62 5.75 2.93
C PHE A 168 -4.66 7.27 3.09
N SER A 169 -3.82 7.94 2.31
CA SER A 169 -3.87 9.39 2.11
C SER A 169 -4.15 9.65 0.64
N MET A 170 -5.24 10.35 0.34
CA MET A 170 -5.71 10.56 -1.03
C MET A 170 -5.94 12.04 -1.32
N ALA A 171 -5.40 12.50 -2.46
CA ALA A 171 -5.74 13.77 -3.07
C ALA A 171 -6.40 13.50 -4.43
N TYR A 172 -7.54 14.13 -4.68
CA TYR A 172 -8.31 13.91 -5.90
C TYR A 172 -9.04 15.17 -6.35
N ASN A 173 -9.36 15.22 -7.63
CA ASN A 173 -10.19 16.24 -8.24
C ASN A 173 -11.53 15.66 -8.68
N LEU A 174 -12.60 16.40 -8.47
CA LEU A 174 -13.92 16.08 -8.98
C LEU A 174 -14.04 16.60 -10.41
N ILE A 175 -14.35 15.73 -11.36
CA ILE A 175 -14.54 16.10 -12.77
C ILE A 175 -16.05 16.22 -13.00
N LYS A 176 -16.47 17.37 -13.51
CA LYS A 176 -17.88 17.67 -13.88
C LYS A 176 -18.19 17.21 -15.29
#